data_e8fc50a24baa8f4c8738433155448652
#
_entry.id   e8fc50a24baa8f4c8738433155448652
#
_cell.length_a   1.000
_cell.length_b   1.000
_cell.length_c   1.000
_cell.angle_alpha   90.00
_cell.angle_beta   90.00
_cell.angle_gamma   90.00
#
_symmetry.space_group_name_H-M   'P 1'
#
loop_
_entity.id
_entity.type
_entity.pdbx_description
1 polymer ?
#
loop_
_entity_poly.entity_id
_entity_poly.type
_entity_poly.pdbx_seq_one_letter_code
_entity_poly.pdbx_strand_id
1 'polypeptide(L)'
;MPRDEHVATLRHGAAAWNAWRAENHETPDLSRAGLRGFDLSGFDLSRVDLRGADLRGTNLTGANLSGADLEGANLFKAVLDGADFAGVFLYGVQFLNCAQLVVTRNWQSAFREDALACDAAIPD
;
A
#
# COMPACT_ATOMS: atom_id res chain seq x y z
N MET A 1 -1.33 7.81 14.74
CA MET A 1 -0.11 7.14 15.24
C MET A 1 -0.19 5.66 14.96
N PRO A 2 0.84 5.03 14.41
CA PRO A 2 0.81 3.57 14.25
C PRO A 2 0.90 2.89 15.62
N ARG A 3 0.42 1.66 15.69
CA ARG A 3 0.60 0.86 16.90
C ARG A 3 1.99 0.20 16.82
N ASP A 4 2.78 0.40 17.86
CA ASP A 4 4.16 -0.11 17.90
C ASP A 4 4.21 -1.63 17.71
N GLU A 5 3.25 -2.36 18.27
CA GLU A 5 3.19 -3.81 18.11
C GLU A 5 2.93 -4.24 16.68
N HIS A 6 2.14 -3.47 15.92
CA HIS A 6 1.90 -3.77 14.50
C HIS A 6 3.17 -3.53 13.69
N VAL A 7 3.88 -2.44 13.94
CA VAL A 7 5.14 -2.17 13.26
C VAL A 7 6.18 -3.23 13.60
N ALA A 8 6.25 -3.64 14.87
CA ALA A 8 7.20 -4.68 15.30
C ALA A 8 6.92 -6.01 14.60
N THR A 9 5.63 -6.40 14.48
CA THR A 9 5.27 -7.64 13.78
C THR A 9 5.66 -7.56 12.30
N LEU A 10 5.47 -6.41 11.70
CA LEU A 10 5.85 -6.19 10.30
C LEU A 10 7.34 -6.47 10.06
N ARG A 11 8.20 -6.10 11.00
CA ARG A 11 9.64 -6.27 10.88
C ARG A 11 10.09 -7.73 10.88
N HIS A 12 9.23 -8.65 11.29
CA HIS A 12 9.54 -10.08 11.29
C HIS A 12 9.37 -10.74 9.91
N GLY A 13 8.93 -9.99 8.91
CA GLY A 13 8.83 -10.46 7.53
C GLY A 13 7.45 -10.95 7.15
N ALA A 14 7.31 -11.28 5.85
CA ALA A 14 6.00 -11.61 5.27
C ALA A 14 5.36 -12.84 5.89
N ALA A 15 6.14 -13.90 6.11
CA ALA A 15 5.58 -15.14 6.66
C ALA A 15 4.99 -14.92 8.04
N ALA A 16 5.71 -14.24 8.92
CA ALA A 16 5.24 -13.94 10.27
C ALA A 16 4.04 -12.99 10.26
N TRP A 17 4.12 -11.93 9.46
CA TRP A 17 3.01 -10.97 9.33
C TRP A 17 1.75 -11.63 8.80
N ASN A 18 1.87 -12.39 7.71
CA ASN A 18 0.71 -13.02 7.08
C ASN A 18 0.07 -14.07 7.99
N ALA A 19 0.88 -14.81 8.75
CA ALA A 19 0.37 -15.76 9.74
C ALA A 19 -0.40 -15.02 10.84
N TRP A 20 0.14 -13.90 11.31
CA TRP A 20 -0.53 -13.08 12.32
C TRP A 20 -1.86 -12.53 11.79
N ARG A 21 -1.88 -12.06 10.52
CA ARG A 21 -3.12 -11.57 9.89
C ARG A 21 -4.19 -12.65 9.81
N ALA A 22 -3.80 -13.88 9.53
CA ALA A 22 -4.74 -15.01 9.42
C ALA A 22 -5.42 -15.32 10.75
N GLU A 23 -4.77 -15.03 11.87
CA GLU A 23 -5.26 -15.33 13.21
C GLU A 23 -5.91 -14.15 13.91
N ASN A 24 -5.65 -12.93 13.46
CA ASN A 24 -6.11 -11.71 14.11
C ASN A 24 -7.04 -10.93 13.19
N HIS A 25 -8.24 -10.64 13.68
CA HIS A 25 -9.26 -9.91 12.92
C HIS A 25 -9.19 -8.40 13.13
N GLU A 26 -8.29 -7.95 13.99
CA GLU A 26 -8.04 -6.54 14.22
C GLU A 26 -7.44 -5.90 12.97
N THR A 27 -7.95 -4.72 12.60
CA THR A 27 -7.37 -3.96 11.49
C THR A 27 -6.04 -3.36 11.93
N PRO A 28 -4.93 -3.72 11.28
CA PRO A 28 -3.65 -3.13 11.66
C PRO A 28 -3.63 -1.62 11.45
N ASP A 29 -3.06 -0.92 12.41
CA ASP A 29 -2.85 0.52 12.33
C ASP A 29 -1.38 0.79 12.05
N LEU A 30 -1.09 1.14 10.80
CA LEU A 30 0.23 1.57 10.34
C LEU A 30 0.20 3.03 9.89
N SER A 31 -0.79 3.79 10.35
CA SER A 31 -0.93 5.18 9.97
C SER A 31 0.32 5.96 10.38
N ARG A 32 0.84 6.75 9.44
CA ARG A 32 2.04 7.58 9.60
C ARG A 32 3.30 6.79 9.94
N ALA A 33 3.28 5.46 9.75
CA ALA A 33 4.45 4.64 10.02
C ALA A 33 5.60 5.00 9.07
N GLY A 34 6.82 4.97 9.61
CA GLY A 34 8.03 5.17 8.82
C GLY A 34 8.48 3.84 8.21
N LEU A 35 8.04 3.59 6.98
CA LEU A 35 8.31 2.33 6.29
C LEU A 35 9.22 2.51 5.07
N ARG A 36 9.93 3.65 5.02
CA ARG A 36 10.82 3.97 3.92
C ARG A 36 11.84 2.86 3.70
N GLY A 37 11.91 2.38 2.45
CA GLY A 37 12.86 1.36 2.06
C GLY A 37 12.57 -0.05 2.57
N PHE A 38 11.46 -0.27 3.27
CA PHE A 38 11.10 -1.60 3.74
C PHE A 38 10.80 -2.53 2.58
N ASP A 39 11.12 -3.81 2.77
CA ASP A 39 10.67 -4.85 1.85
C ASP A 39 9.35 -5.41 2.37
N LEU A 40 8.25 -4.99 1.76
CA LEU A 40 6.90 -5.44 2.08
C LEU A 40 6.32 -6.30 0.96
N SER A 41 7.19 -6.87 0.10
CA SER A 41 6.73 -7.72 -0.99
C SER A 41 6.00 -8.95 -0.45
N GLY A 42 4.86 -9.26 -1.05
CA GLY A 42 4.05 -10.41 -0.67
C GLY A 42 3.30 -10.30 0.66
N PHE A 43 3.35 -9.14 1.32
CA PHE A 43 2.62 -8.94 2.58
C PHE A 43 1.13 -8.83 2.36
N ASP A 44 0.36 -9.37 3.28
CA ASP A 44 -1.08 -9.15 3.35
C ASP A 44 -1.34 -7.84 4.08
N LEU A 45 -1.49 -6.77 3.30
CA LEU A 45 -1.79 -5.42 3.80
C LEU A 45 -3.24 -5.04 3.49
N SER A 46 -4.09 -6.01 3.23
CA SER A 46 -5.48 -5.74 2.91
C SER A 46 -6.17 -5.00 4.06
N ARG A 47 -6.87 -3.93 3.72
CA ARG A 47 -7.66 -3.09 4.64
C ARG A 47 -6.83 -2.42 5.74
N VAL A 48 -5.51 -2.43 5.64
CA VAL A 48 -4.63 -1.81 6.63
C VAL A 48 -4.75 -0.30 6.57
N ASP A 49 -4.69 0.34 7.73
CA ASP A 49 -4.63 1.80 7.83
C ASP A 49 -3.18 2.25 7.60
N LEU A 50 -2.92 2.81 6.43
CA LEU A 50 -1.62 3.35 6.03
C LEU A 50 -1.70 4.85 5.76
N ARG A 51 -2.71 5.52 6.32
CA ARG A 51 -2.86 6.96 6.10
C ARG A 51 -1.62 7.71 6.56
N GLY A 52 -1.11 8.56 5.66
CA GLY A 52 0.06 9.38 5.95
C GLY A 52 1.36 8.60 6.12
N ALA A 53 1.39 7.31 5.81
CA ALA A 53 2.60 6.50 5.96
C ALA A 53 3.71 6.98 5.01
N ASP A 54 4.94 6.87 5.46
CA ASP A 54 6.12 7.13 4.63
C ASP A 54 6.51 5.83 3.94
N LEU A 55 6.10 5.68 2.69
CA LEU A 55 6.36 4.50 1.87
C LEU A 55 7.39 4.78 0.78
N ARG A 56 8.21 5.81 0.96
CA ARG A 56 9.23 6.16 -0.05
C ARG A 56 10.20 5.02 -0.25
N GLY A 57 10.35 4.59 -1.51
CA GLY A 57 11.26 3.50 -1.85
C GLY A 57 10.89 2.14 -1.29
N THR A 58 9.71 2.00 -0.69
CA THR A 58 9.21 0.73 -0.15
C THR A 58 8.92 -0.24 -1.29
N ASN A 59 9.34 -1.49 -1.12
CA ASN A 59 9.03 -2.53 -2.10
C ASN A 59 7.71 -3.22 -1.71
N LEU A 60 6.68 -2.98 -2.52
CA LEU A 60 5.35 -3.57 -2.32
C LEU A 60 5.00 -4.57 -3.42
N THR A 61 6.01 -5.11 -4.10
CA THR A 61 5.81 -6.06 -5.19
C THR A 61 4.94 -7.23 -4.74
N GLY A 62 3.84 -7.45 -5.45
CA GLY A 62 2.93 -8.56 -5.15
C GLY A 62 2.19 -8.48 -3.82
N ALA A 63 2.29 -7.38 -3.10
CA ALA A 63 1.58 -7.22 -1.82
C ALA A 63 0.07 -7.11 -2.07
N ASN A 64 -0.71 -7.61 -1.12
CA ASN A 64 -2.16 -7.45 -1.16
C ASN A 64 -2.53 -6.18 -0.39
N LEU A 65 -2.90 -5.13 -1.12
CA LEU A 65 -3.33 -3.85 -0.54
C LEU A 65 -4.83 -3.61 -0.72
N SER A 66 -5.58 -4.65 -1.11
CA SER A 66 -7.01 -4.48 -1.37
C SER A 66 -7.72 -3.84 -0.18
N GLY A 67 -8.47 -2.78 -0.45
CA GLY A 67 -9.20 -2.04 0.57
C GLY A 67 -8.35 -1.25 1.56
N ALA A 68 -7.03 -1.19 1.37
CA ALA A 68 -6.15 -0.43 2.26
C ALA A 68 -6.39 1.07 2.10
N ASP A 69 -6.15 1.82 3.17
CA ASP A 69 -6.29 3.26 3.17
C ASP A 69 -4.90 3.90 3.07
N LEU A 70 -4.60 4.46 1.90
CA LEU A 70 -3.33 5.15 1.61
C LEU A 70 -3.50 6.66 1.54
N GLU A 71 -4.58 7.21 2.06
CA GLU A 71 -4.82 8.64 2.01
C GLU A 71 -3.66 9.42 2.63
N GLY A 72 -3.09 10.34 1.87
CA GLY A 72 -1.97 11.16 2.31
C GLY A 72 -0.63 10.45 2.42
N ALA A 73 -0.55 9.16 2.07
CA ALA A 73 0.73 8.43 2.09
C ALA A 73 1.68 8.94 1.01
N ASN A 74 2.98 8.82 1.28
CA ASN A 74 4.03 9.22 0.34
C ASN A 74 4.57 7.97 -0.36
N LEU A 75 4.36 7.88 -1.67
CA LEU A 75 4.75 6.73 -2.49
C LEU A 75 5.92 7.05 -3.44
N PHE A 76 6.72 8.06 -3.12
CA PHE A 76 7.86 8.43 -3.96
C PHE A 76 8.79 7.23 -4.17
N LYS A 77 8.96 6.81 -5.42
CA LYS A 77 9.82 5.67 -5.80
C LYS A 77 9.40 4.33 -5.18
N ALA A 78 8.19 4.22 -4.64
CA ALA A 78 7.69 2.92 -4.18
C ALA A 78 7.53 1.99 -5.38
N VAL A 79 7.87 0.71 -5.18
CA VAL A 79 7.74 -0.32 -6.21
C VAL A 79 6.43 -1.06 -5.97
N LEU A 80 5.52 -0.99 -6.95
CA LEU A 80 4.15 -1.47 -6.80
C LEU A 80 3.81 -2.61 -7.77
N ASP A 81 4.80 -3.19 -8.43
CA ASP A 81 4.58 -4.19 -9.48
C ASP A 81 3.75 -5.36 -8.96
N GLY A 82 2.60 -5.60 -9.59
CA GLY A 82 1.73 -6.72 -9.24
C GLY A 82 1.01 -6.61 -7.90
N ALA A 83 1.16 -5.50 -7.18
CA ALA A 83 0.41 -5.29 -5.94
C ALA A 83 -1.09 -5.22 -6.25
N ASP A 84 -1.91 -5.77 -5.36
CA ASP A 84 -3.37 -5.74 -5.54
C ASP A 84 -3.92 -4.44 -4.97
N PHE A 85 -4.43 -3.57 -5.84
CA PHE A 85 -4.97 -2.26 -5.49
C PHE A 85 -6.50 -2.21 -5.55
N ALA A 86 -7.17 -3.34 -5.49
CA ALA A 86 -8.64 -3.35 -5.50
C ALA A 86 -9.20 -2.52 -4.34
N GLY A 87 -9.98 -1.49 -4.67
CA GLY A 87 -10.65 -0.67 -3.67
C GLY A 87 -9.74 0.13 -2.73
N VAL A 88 -8.48 0.34 -3.09
CA VAL A 88 -7.55 1.15 -2.30
C VAL A 88 -8.00 2.60 -2.31
N PHE A 89 -7.86 3.28 -1.17
CA PHE A 89 -8.16 4.71 -1.05
C PHE A 89 -6.89 5.51 -1.29
N LEU A 90 -6.88 6.33 -2.34
CA LEU A 90 -5.69 7.06 -2.79
C LEU A 90 -5.84 8.59 -2.72
N TYR A 91 -6.90 9.11 -2.11
CA TYR A 91 -7.07 10.56 -2.01
C TYR A 91 -5.94 11.21 -1.22
N GLY A 92 -5.38 12.28 -1.75
CA GLY A 92 -4.29 12.99 -1.10
C GLY A 92 -2.95 12.25 -1.12
N VAL A 93 -2.85 11.11 -1.80
CA VAL A 93 -1.59 10.37 -1.93
C VAL A 93 -0.54 11.25 -2.60
N GLN A 94 0.71 11.15 -2.14
CA GLN A 94 1.80 11.99 -2.61
C GLN A 94 2.76 11.19 -3.50
N PHE A 95 3.19 11.82 -4.59
CA PHE A 95 4.24 11.28 -5.47
C PHE A 95 3.92 9.93 -6.09
N LEU A 96 2.63 9.66 -6.29
CA LEU A 96 2.19 8.52 -7.07
C LEU A 96 1.86 9.00 -8.48
N ASN A 97 2.40 8.32 -9.49
CA ASN A 97 2.12 8.64 -10.88
C ASN A 97 1.47 7.45 -11.59
N CYS A 98 0.98 7.68 -12.81
CA CYS A 98 0.29 6.63 -13.54
C CYS A 98 1.20 5.45 -13.90
N ALA A 99 2.49 5.70 -14.14
CA ALA A 99 3.42 4.60 -14.43
C ALA A 99 3.52 3.62 -13.26
N GLN A 100 3.49 4.13 -12.02
CA GLN A 100 3.50 3.29 -10.83
C GLN A 100 2.15 2.58 -10.64
N LEU A 101 1.05 3.25 -10.96
CA LEU A 101 -0.27 2.72 -10.70
C LEU A 101 -0.65 1.61 -11.67
N VAL A 102 -0.37 1.78 -12.97
CA VAL A 102 -0.85 0.84 -13.99
C VAL A 102 -0.17 -0.54 -13.93
N VAL A 103 0.92 -0.69 -13.20
CA VAL A 103 1.57 -1.99 -13.00
C VAL A 103 0.96 -2.77 -11.83
N THR A 104 0.04 -2.15 -11.09
CA THR A 104 -0.71 -2.84 -10.03
C THR A 104 -1.87 -3.60 -10.63
N ARG A 105 -2.44 -4.51 -9.83
CA ARG A 105 -3.64 -5.24 -10.21
C ARG A 105 -4.87 -4.51 -9.66
N ASN A 106 -5.94 -4.49 -10.44
CA ASN A 106 -7.26 -3.98 -10.01
C ASN A 106 -7.26 -2.48 -9.65
N TRP A 107 -6.29 -1.72 -10.13
CA TRP A 107 -6.18 -0.29 -9.82
C TRP A 107 -7.39 0.52 -10.29
N GLN A 108 -8.12 0.03 -11.28
CA GLN A 108 -9.28 0.73 -11.82
C GLN A 108 -10.39 0.90 -10.78
N SER A 109 -10.45 0.00 -9.79
CA SER A 109 -11.43 0.09 -8.70
C SER A 109 -10.95 0.92 -7.52
N ALA A 110 -9.71 1.44 -7.54
CA ALA A 110 -9.20 2.30 -6.49
C ALA A 110 -9.92 3.66 -6.50
N PHE A 111 -10.09 4.23 -5.32
CA PHE A 111 -10.68 5.56 -5.16
C PHE A 111 -9.58 6.60 -5.32
N ARG A 112 -9.66 7.40 -6.40
CA ARG A 112 -8.57 8.29 -6.82
C ARG A 112 -9.08 9.63 -7.28
N GLU A 113 -8.18 10.61 -7.24
CA GLU A 113 -8.44 11.92 -7.80
C GLU A 113 -8.28 11.88 -9.32
N ASP A 114 -8.81 12.88 -10.01
CA ASP A 114 -8.78 12.96 -11.48
C ASP A 114 -7.36 12.90 -12.04
N ALA A 115 -6.38 13.45 -11.33
CA ALA A 115 -4.98 13.41 -11.73
C ALA A 115 -4.46 11.97 -11.88
N LEU A 116 -5.09 11.01 -11.21
CA LEU A 116 -4.73 9.60 -11.28
C LEU A 116 -5.77 8.77 -12.04
N ALA A 117 -6.55 9.38 -12.91
CA ALA A 117 -7.46 8.63 -13.77
C ALA A 117 -6.70 7.62 -14.62
N CYS A 118 -5.56 8.03 -15.16
CA CYS A 118 -4.58 7.19 -15.86
C CYS A 118 -5.03 6.56 -17.18
N ASP A 119 -6.31 6.54 -17.47
CA ASP A 119 -6.82 5.88 -18.68
C ASP A 119 -6.21 6.46 -19.96
N ALA A 120 -6.03 7.78 -20.00
CA ALA A 120 -5.43 8.45 -21.14
C ALA A 120 -3.92 8.34 -21.19
N ALA A 121 -3.27 7.90 -20.10
CA ALA A 121 -1.82 7.80 -20.01
C ALA A 121 -1.32 6.42 -20.44
N ILE A 122 -2.20 5.45 -20.63
CA ILE A 122 -1.83 4.10 -21.02
C ILE A 122 -1.79 4.01 -22.54
N PRO A 123 -0.62 3.75 -23.15
CA PRO A 123 -0.56 3.59 -24.59
C PRO A 123 -1.27 2.29 -24.99
N ASP A 124 -1.90 2.36 -26.15
CA ASP A 124 -2.57 1.19 -26.74
C ASP A 124 -1.56 0.16 -27.25
#